data_134b1486936bf4b3315f6ed85dddb302
#
_entry.id   134b1486936bf4b3315f6ed85dddb302
#
_cell.length_a   1.000
_cell.length_b   1.000
_cell.length_c   1.000
_cell.angle_alpha   90.00
_cell.angle_beta   90.00
_cell.angle_gamma   90.00
#
_symmetry.space_group_name_H-M   'P 1'
#
loop_
_entity.id
_entity.type
_entity.pdbx_description
1 polymer ?
#
loop_
_entity_poly.entity_id
_entity_poly.type
_entity_poly.pdbx_seq_one_letter_code
_entity_poly.pdbx_strand_id
1 'polypeptide(L)'
;MVGTSEVALAGMHENEILNLENGPLRYCGWSSCYRREAGAAGKDTSGIIRVHQFDKVEMFVYAKQEDSYKEHEHLLAMEQEMLGKVEVPYRIIDTAAAIWAPPRHVSSTARLGCRPRAVTVS
;
A
#
# COMPACT_ATOMS: atom_id res chain seq x y z
N MET A 1 13.61 -5.63 12.73
CA MET A 1 12.61 -6.25 11.82
C MET A 1 11.51 -5.22 11.58
N VAL A 2 11.14 -4.98 10.34
CA VAL A 2 10.11 -4.00 9.96
C VAL A 2 8.78 -4.69 9.65
N GLY A 3 7.66 -4.04 9.96
CA GLY A 3 6.32 -4.52 9.60
C GLY A 3 5.89 -4.10 8.19
N THR A 4 6.60 -3.10 7.63
CA THR A 4 6.44 -2.57 6.26
C THR A 4 7.65 -1.72 5.91
N SER A 5 8.05 -1.67 4.65
CA SER A 5 9.11 -0.77 4.17
C SER A 5 8.65 0.69 4.06
N GLU A 6 7.36 0.96 4.13
CA GLU A 6 6.78 2.32 4.11
C GLU A 6 7.44 3.23 5.15
N VAL A 7 7.64 2.76 6.37
CA VAL A 7 8.27 3.54 7.44
C VAL A 7 9.70 3.93 7.09
N ALA A 8 10.47 3.01 6.52
CA ALA A 8 11.84 3.27 6.10
C ALA A 8 11.88 4.23 4.91
N LEU A 9 11.00 4.06 3.92
CA LEU A 9 10.89 4.94 2.76
C LEU A 9 10.43 6.35 3.17
N ALA A 10 9.46 6.46 4.09
CA ALA A 10 9.00 7.75 4.60
C ALA A 10 10.07 8.48 5.43
N GLY A 11 10.93 7.75 6.12
CA GLY A 11 12.03 8.32 6.90
C GLY A 11 13.32 8.58 6.11
N MET A 12 13.38 8.17 4.84
CA MET A 12 14.60 8.25 4.03
C MET A 12 15.16 9.67 3.91
N HIS A 13 14.27 10.64 3.84
CA HIS A 13 14.58 12.07 3.71
C HIS A 13 14.25 12.87 4.98
N GLU A 14 14.32 12.21 6.14
CA GLU A 14 14.10 12.89 7.40
C GLU A 14 15.10 14.04 7.60
N ASN A 15 14.60 15.22 7.96
CA ASN A 15 15.38 16.46 8.10
C ASN A 15 16.01 17.00 6.80
N GLU A 16 15.56 16.56 5.63
CA GLU A 16 15.97 17.11 4.34
C GLU A 16 14.91 18.04 3.75
N ILE A 17 15.35 19.07 3.04
CA ILE A 17 14.49 19.90 2.20
C ILE A 17 14.60 19.36 0.78
N LEU A 18 13.53 18.74 0.29
CA LEU A 18 13.51 18.13 -1.02
C LEU A 18 13.22 19.16 -2.11
N ASN A 19 14.05 19.16 -3.16
CA ASN A 19 13.76 19.91 -4.38
C ASN A 19 12.87 19.05 -5.29
N LEU A 20 11.61 19.45 -5.45
CA LEU A 20 10.61 18.80 -6.30
C LEU A 20 10.29 19.61 -7.56
N GLU A 21 11.17 20.54 -7.99
CA GLU A 21 10.96 21.34 -9.21
C GLU A 21 10.95 20.49 -10.48
N ASN A 22 11.74 19.42 -10.50
CA ASN A 22 11.81 18.46 -11.60
C ASN A 22 10.76 17.35 -11.52
N GLY A 23 9.80 17.45 -10.62
CA GLY A 23 8.73 16.50 -10.40
C GLY A 23 8.87 15.68 -9.11
N PRO A 24 7.96 14.74 -8.87
CA PRO A 24 7.93 13.93 -7.66
C PRO A 24 9.08 12.92 -7.64
N LEU A 25 9.54 12.59 -6.42
CA LEU A 25 10.50 11.50 -6.19
C LEU A 25 9.73 10.22 -5.94
N ARG A 26 9.96 9.22 -6.77
CA ARG A 26 9.28 7.92 -6.71
C ARG A 26 10.24 6.83 -6.32
N TYR A 27 9.85 6.03 -5.34
CA TYR A 27 10.62 4.92 -4.82
C TYR A 27 9.83 3.63 -4.89
N CYS A 28 10.55 2.53 -5.11
CA CYS A 28 10.00 1.19 -5.02
C CYS A 28 10.91 0.39 -4.08
N GLY A 29 10.35 -0.06 -2.97
CA GLY A 29 11.06 -0.86 -1.98
C GLY A 29 10.54 -2.29 -1.96
N TRP A 30 11.44 -3.27 -2.07
CA TRP A 30 11.12 -4.67 -1.82
C TRP A 30 11.76 -5.10 -0.52
N SER A 31 10.96 -5.60 0.42
CA SER A 31 11.48 -6.08 1.70
C SER A 31 10.65 -7.21 2.28
N SER A 32 11.30 -8.05 3.09
CA SER A 32 10.60 -8.97 3.97
C SER A 32 9.99 -8.19 5.14
N CYS A 33 8.71 -8.41 5.39
CA CYS A 33 7.91 -7.78 6.44
C CYS A 33 7.55 -8.80 7.51
N TYR A 34 7.46 -8.34 8.77
CA TYR A 34 7.23 -9.20 9.93
C TYR A 34 6.09 -8.62 10.77
N ARG A 35 5.06 -9.39 10.97
CA ARG A 35 3.91 -8.96 11.76
C ARG A 35 3.56 -10.00 12.82
N ARG A 36 3.16 -9.61 13.99
CA ARG A 36 2.72 -10.52 15.08
C ARG A 36 1.34 -11.12 14.82
N GLU A 37 0.53 -10.48 13.98
CA GLU A 37 -0.86 -10.87 13.64
C GLU A 37 -1.74 -11.14 14.89
N ALA A 38 -1.36 -10.55 16.03
CA ALA A 38 -2.09 -10.67 17.27
C ALA A 38 -3.43 -9.93 17.19
N GLY A 39 -4.53 -10.58 17.44
CA GLY A 39 -5.88 -10.01 17.36
C GLY A 39 -6.62 -10.29 16.06
N ALA A 40 -5.99 -10.92 15.08
CA ALA A 40 -6.66 -11.45 13.89
C ALA A 40 -7.41 -12.76 14.23
N ALA A 41 -8.29 -12.73 15.23
CA ALA A 41 -9.17 -13.85 15.57
C ALA A 41 -10.31 -13.89 14.53
N GLY A 42 -10.09 -14.52 13.40
CA GLY A 42 -11.08 -14.60 12.33
C GLY A 42 -10.86 -15.79 11.41
N LYS A 43 -11.83 -15.99 10.52
CA LYS A 43 -11.83 -17.08 9.54
C LYS A 43 -10.66 -17.02 8.55
N ASP A 44 -9.93 -15.90 8.48
CA ASP A 44 -8.85 -15.65 7.51
C ASP A 44 -7.45 -15.92 8.07
N THR A 45 -7.36 -16.58 9.24
CA THR A 45 -6.07 -16.88 9.90
C THR A 45 -5.47 -18.22 9.47
N SER A 46 -6.13 -18.97 8.60
CA SER A 46 -5.68 -20.28 8.15
C SER A 46 -5.00 -20.21 6.77
N GLY A 47 -4.00 -21.04 6.56
CA GLY A 47 -3.29 -21.19 5.28
C GLY A 47 -2.25 -20.10 5.04
N ILE A 48 -2.00 -19.78 3.78
CA ILE A 48 -0.97 -18.83 3.33
C ILE A 48 -1.45 -17.37 3.28
N ILE A 49 -2.73 -17.12 3.58
CA ILE A 49 -3.33 -15.78 3.43
C ILE A 49 -2.83 -14.80 4.49
N ARG A 50 -2.61 -15.28 5.72
CA ARG A 50 -2.11 -14.47 6.83
C ARG A 50 -0.94 -15.17 7.49
N VAL A 51 0.24 -14.60 7.29
CA VAL A 51 1.51 -15.18 7.76
C VAL A 51 2.29 -14.15 8.57
N HIS A 52 3.21 -14.61 9.42
CA HIS A 52 4.06 -13.74 10.25
C HIS A 52 5.20 -13.09 9.48
N GLN A 53 5.63 -13.71 8.39
CA GLN A 53 6.67 -13.22 7.49
C GLN A 53 6.17 -13.31 6.05
N PHE A 54 6.32 -12.22 5.31
CA PHE A 54 5.96 -12.13 3.89
C PHE A 54 6.81 -11.08 3.19
N ASP A 55 6.98 -11.22 1.89
CA ASP A 55 7.64 -10.23 1.08
C ASP A 55 6.62 -9.21 0.55
N LYS A 56 7.01 -7.94 0.55
CA LYS A 56 6.18 -6.83 0.12
C LYS A 56 6.94 -5.88 -0.79
N VAL A 57 6.32 -5.51 -1.89
CA VAL A 57 6.74 -4.40 -2.73
C VAL A 57 5.95 -3.17 -2.32
N GLU A 58 6.65 -2.10 -1.97
CA GLU A 58 6.07 -0.83 -1.55
C GLU A 58 6.38 0.24 -2.59
N MET A 59 5.37 0.92 -3.09
CA MET A 59 5.52 2.12 -3.91
C MET A 59 5.35 3.35 -3.03
N PHE A 60 6.29 4.28 -3.09
CA PHE A 60 6.29 5.49 -2.26
C PHE A 60 6.65 6.71 -3.07
N VAL A 61 5.92 7.81 -2.89
CA VAL A 61 6.11 9.04 -3.65
C VAL A 61 6.16 10.24 -2.72
N TYR A 62 7.21 11.05 -2.87
CA TYR A 62 7.26 12.40 -2.34
C TYR A 62 6.82 13.36 -3.44
N ALA A 63 5.72 14.04 -3.24
CA ALA A 63 5.14 14.97 -4.21
C ALA A 63 4.77 16.30 -3.55
N LYS A 64 4.65 17.35 -4.36
CA LYS A 64 4.02 18.60 -3.91
C LYS A 64 2.55 18.36 -3.61
N GLN A 65 1.96 19.17 -2.73
CA GLN A 65 0.56 19.02 -2.34
C GLN A 65 -0.40 19.08 -3.54
N GLU A 66 -0.13 19.97 -4.50
CA GLU A 66 -0.93 20.12 -5.72
C GLU A 66 -0.90 18.89 -6.62
N ASP A 67 0.18 18.11 -6.58
CA ASP A 67 0.36 16.91 -7.40
C ASP A 67 -0.09 15.62 -6.70
N SER A 68 -0.39 15.68 -5.40
CA SER A 68 -0.63 14.48 -4.59
C SER A 68 -1.78 13.61 -5.10
N TYR A 69 -2.86 14.22 -5.57
CA TYR A 69 -4.00 13.49 -6.13
C TYR A 69 -3.64 12.78 -7.43
N LYS A 70 -2.93 13.46 -8.32
CA LYS A 70 -2.46 12.89 -9.58
C LYS A 70 -1.51 11.71 -9.37
N GLU A 71 -0.60 11.83 -8.40
CA GLU A 71 0.31 10.73 -8.05
C GLU A 71 -0.43 9.57 -7.40
N HIS A 72 -1.45 9.83 -6.60
CA HIS A 72 -2.32 8.78 -6.05
C HIS A 72 -3.02 7.98 -7.17
N GLU A 73 -3.61 8.66 -8.16
CA GLU A 73 -4.23 7.99 -9.31
C GLU A 73 -3.20 7.19 -10.13
N HIS A 74 -1.98 7.72 -10.27
CA HIS A 74 -0.90 7.04 -10.96
C HIS A 74 -0.48 5.74 -10.24
N LEU A 75 -0.33 5.79 -8.91
CA LEU A 75 -0.04 4.60 -8.10
C LEU A 75 -1.14 3.54 -8.23
N LEU A 76 -2.41 3.96 -8.16
CA LEU A 76 -3.54 3.07 -8.34
C LEU A 76 -3.56 2.42 -9.72
N ALA A 77 -3.24 3.16 -10.78
CA ALA A 77 -3.15 2.62 -12.13
C ALA A 77 -2.03 1.58 -12.26
N MET A 78 -0.87 1.82 -11.65
CA MET A 78 0.23 0.84 -11.61
C MET A 78 -0.16 -0.43 -10.85
N GLU A 79 -0.86 -0.31 -9.72
CA GLU A 79 -1.36 -1.45 -8.95
C GLU A 79 -2.34 -2.30 -9.78
N GLN A 80 -3.25 -1.65 -10.51
CA GLN A 80 -4.18 -2.34 -11.41
C GLN A 80 -3.45 -3.07 -12.55
N GLU A 81 -2.43 -2.43 -13.15
CA GLU A 81 -1.62 -3.03 -14.19
C GLU A 81 -0.91 -4.29 -13.69
N MET A 82 -0.32 -4.22 -12.50
CA MET A 82 0.36 -5.36 -11.87
C MET A 82 -0.60 -6.51 -11.58
N LEU A 83 -1.78 -6.22 -11.00
CA LEU A 83 -2.80 -7.22 -10.72
C LEU A 83 -3.36 -7.85 -12.00
N GLY A 84 -3.51 -7.06 -13.06
CA GLY A 84 -3.89 -7.57 -14.37
C GLY A 84 -2.87 -8.54 -14.96
N LYS A 85 -1.57 -8.24 -14.81
CA LYS A 85 -0.48 -9.11 -15.30
C LYS A 85 -0.37 -10.43 -14.56
N VAL A 86 -0.71 -10.47 -13.28
CA VAL A 86 -0.73 -11.72 -12.50
C VAL A 86 -2.06 -12.47 -12.59
N GLU A 87 -3.02 -11.93 -13.36
CA GLU A 87 -4.32 -12.53 -13.64
C GLU A 87 -5.15 -12.85 -12.37
N VAL A 88 -4.95 -12.10 -11.31
CA VAL A 88 -5.71 -12.27 -10.07
C VAL A 88 -6.94 -11.38 -10.09
N PRO A 89 -8.16 -11.91 -9.88
CA PRO A 89 -9.37 -11.10 -9.79
C PRO A 89 -9.28 -10.11 -8.63
N TYR A 90 -9.59 -8.85 -8.87
CA TYR A 90 -9.58 -7.80 -7.86
C TYR A 90 -10.76 -6.84 -8.02
N ARG A 91 -10.97 -6.01 -7.03
CA ARG A 91 -11.87 -4.85 -7.09
C ARG A 91 -11.24 -3.67 -6.39
N ILE A 92 -11.48 -2.48 -6.89
CA ILE A 92 -11.08 -1.23 -6.25
C ILE A 92 -12.14 -0.86 -5.22
N ILE A 93 -11.70 -0.41 -4.06
CA ILE A 93 -12.56 0.07 -2.99
C ILE A 93 -12.07 1.44 -2.55
N ASP A 94 -12.94 2.41 -2.64
CA ASP A 94 -12.73 3.71 -2.02
C ASP A 94 -13.12 3.64 -0.56
N THR A 95 -12.22 4.07 0.30
CA THR A 95 -12.45 4.04 1.74
C THR A 95 -13.12 5.34 2.18
N ALA A 96 -14.26 5.24 2.85
CA ALA A 96 -14.97 6.40 3.37
C ALA A 96 -14.11 7.16 4.39
N ALA A 97 -14.14 8.50 4.33
CA ALA A 97 -13.33 9.37 5.18
C ALA A 97 -13.53 9.14 6.69
N ALA A 98 -14.72 8.71 7.11
CA ALA A 98 -15.04 8.40 8.51
C ALA A 98 -14.26 7.21 9.10
N ILE A 99 -13.64 6.38 8.24
CA ILE A 99 -12.86 5.20 8.67
C ILE A 99 -11.36 5.53 8.76
N TRP A 100 -10.98 6.74 8.38
CA TRP A 100 -9.58 7.15 8.33
C TRP A 100 -9.08 7.68 9.66
N ALA A 101 -7.91 7.22 10.05
CA ALA A 101 -7.15 7.94 11.07
C ALA A 101 -6.58 9.21 10.44
N PRO A 102 -6.65 10.39 11.12
CA PRO A 102 -5.98 11.58 10.63
C PRO A 102 -4.47 11.32 10.41
N PRO A 103 -3.83 11.84 9.35
CA PRO A 103 -4.23 12.91 8.42
C PRO A 103 -4.47 12.49 6.96
N ARG A 104 -5.13 11.40 6.70
CA ARG A 104 -5.32 10.89 5.32
C ARG A 104 -6.47 11.61 4.62
N HIS A 105 -6.20 12.14 3.42
CA HIS A 105 -7.20 12.84 2.62
C HIS A 105 -7.90 11.94 1.58
N VAL A 106 -7.17 10.98 1.01
CA VAL A 106 -7.69 10.02 0.00
C VAL A 106 -7.07 8.66 0.26
N SER A 107 -7.85 7.61 0.14
CA SER A 107 -7.36 6.23 0.16
C SER A 107 -8.19 5.36 -0.78
N SER A 108 -7.53 4.75 -1.74
CA SER A 108 -8.10 3.72 -2.59
C SER A 108 -7.28 2.44 -2.40
N THR A 109 -7.96 1.32 -2.37
CA THR A 109 -7.32 0.02 -2.17
C THR A 109 -7.87 -0.97 -3.19
N ALA A 110 -6.99 -1.66 -3.90
CA ALA A 110 -7.37 -2.81 -4.69
C ALA A 110 -7.53 -4.03 -3.77
N ARG A 111 -8.68 -4.68 -3.85
CA ARG A 111 -8.94 -5.93 -3.13
C ARG A 111 -8.89 -7.12 -4.07
N LEU A 112 -8.05 -8.08 -3.75
CA LEU A 112 -8.00 -9.35 -4.45
C LEU A 112 -9.26 -10.18 -4.18
N GLY A 113 -9.87 -10.71 -5.24
CA GLY A 113 -10.99 -11.62 -5.16
C GLY A 113 -10.49 -13.06 -5.21
N CYS A 114 -10.52 -13.76 -4.08
CA CYS A 114 -10.38 -15.21 -4.07
C CYS A 114 -11.79 -15.81 -4.00
N ARG A 115 -12.11 -16.75 -4.92
CA ARG A 115 -13.37 -17.49 -4.78
C ARG A 115 -13.24 -18.46 -3.59
N PRO A 116 -14.15 -18.43 -2.63
CA PRO A 116 -15.39 -17.66 -2.52
C PRO A 116 -15.31 -16.39 -1.65
N ARG A 117 -14.12 -15.90 -1.28
CA ARG A 117 -13.98 -14.75 -0.37
C ARG A 117 -13.11 -13.65 -0.97
N ALA A 118 -13.52 -12.40 -0.78
CA ALA A 118 -12.67 -11.27 -1.07
C ALA A 118 -11.56 -11.17 -0.01
N VAL A 119 -10.31 -11.11 -0.41
CA VAL A 119 -9.16 -10.87 0.45
C VAL A 119 -8.76 -9.42 0.32
N THR A 120 -8.59 -8.73 1.43
CA THR A 120 -8.08 -7.36 1.45
C THR A 120 -6.56 -7.44 1.49
N VAL A 121 -5.92 -6.80 0.52
CA VAL A 121 -4.48 -6.50 0.57
C VAL A 121 -4.37 -5.02 0.87
N SER A 122 -3.82 -4.72 2.02
CA SER A 122 -3.53 -3.35 2.47
C SER A 122 -2.04 -3.16 2.55
#